data_200c5d4139fde5673cce7072f5605ae3
#
_entry.id   200c5d4139fde5673cce7072f5605ae3
#
_cell.length_a   1.000
_cell.length_b   1.000
_cell.length_c   1.000
_cell.angle_alpha   90.00
_cell.angle_beta   90.00
_cell.angle_gamma   90.00
#
_symmetry.space_group_name_H-M   'P 1'
#
loop_
_entity.id
_entity.type
_entity.pdbx_description
1 polymer ?
#
loop_
_entity_poly.entity_id
_entity_poly.type
_entity_poly.pdbx_seq_one_letter_code
_entity_poly.pdbx_strand_id
1 'polypeptide(L)'
;MPDLPDLRAYVDALDELGDIRHVDAETDPYLEVGATIRLSYERRSPAPLFSRVAGNERSGSLVLGAPAALSSVPGKPYARVALSLGLGADASAMDILNHLAAATQRPPIAPVVVDSGIVQQHVLLGERASLADFAKLTLHEGDGGPYVNTWGTIIARTPDGAFTSWSIARIMAIDDRHLTGLVAPGQHIHYV
;
A
#
# COMPACT_ATOMS: atom_id res chain seq x y z
N MET A 1 11.04 -0.50 20.27
CA MET A 1 10.02 -0.70 19.21
C MET A 1 10.68 -0.34 17.90
N PRO A 2 10.51 -1.09 16.81
CA PRO A 2 11.07 -0.70 15.53
C PRO A 2 10.46 0.64 15.10
N ASP A 3 11.33 1.59 14.76
CA ASP A 3 10.89 2.85 14.15
C ASP A 3 10.87 2.61 12.64
N LEU A 4 9.67 2.44 12.08
CA LEU A 4 9.45 2.21 10.66
C LEU A 4 8.80 3.46 10.06
N PRO A 5 9.59 4.47 9.70
CA PRO A 5 9.08 5.77 9.27
C PRO A 5 8.37 5.74 7.92
N ASP A 6 8.64 4.73 7.09
CA ASP A 6 8.08 4.62 5.75
C ASP A 6 7.93 3.16 5.27
N LEU A 7 7.40 2.99 4.06
CA LEU A 7 7.22 1.67 3.45
C LEU A 7 8.54 0.96 3.17
N ARG A 8 9.63 1.68 2.89
CA ARG A 8 10.95 1.07 2.63
C ARG A 8 11.48 0.41 3.89
N ALA A 9 11.48 1.14 5.00
CA ALA A 9 11.87 0.58 6.31
C ALA A 9 11.01 -0.63 6.70
N TYR A 10 9.73 -0.62 6.35
CA TYR A 10 8.85 -1.77 6.57
C TYR A 10 9.25 -2.98 5.70
N VAL A 11 9.54 -2.77 4.42
CA VAL A 11 10.02 -3.83 3.52
C VAL A 11 11.33 -4.40 4.03
N ASP A 12 12.28 -3.54 4.42
CA ASP A 12 13.58 -3.96 4.96
C ASP A 12 13.40 -4.81 6.23
N ALA A 13 12.50 -4.41 7.14
CA ALA A 13 12.20 -5.17 8.34
C ALA A 13 11.57 -6.55 8.06
N LEU A 14 10.73 -6.66 7.02
CA LEU A 14 10.19 -7.94 6.59
C LEU A 14 11.25 -8.82 5.93
N ASP A 15 12.17 -8.22 5.18
CA ASP A 15 13.27 -8.95 4.53
C ASP A 15 14.27 -9.49 5.57
N GLU A 16 14.65 -8.67 6.55
CA GLU A 16 15.45 -9.11 7.70
C GLU A 16 14.79 -10.26 8.48
N LEU A 17 13.45 -10.26 8.55
CA LEU A 17 12.69 -11.31 9.20
C LEU A 17 12.59 -12.60 8.35
N GLY A 18 13.01 -12.56 7.08
CA GLY A 18 12.86 -13.64 6.11
C GLY A 18 11.43 -13.83 5.58
N ASP A 19 10.60 -12.79 5.65
CA ASP A 19 9.21 -12.82 5.22
C ASP A 19 8.95 -12.08 3.90
N ILE A 20 10.03 -11.82 3.13
CA ILE A 20 10.00 -11.32 1.75
C ILE A 20 10.49 -12.41 0.80
N ARG A 21 9.86 -12.48 -0.36
CA ARG A 21 10.35 -13.21 -1.53
C ARG A 21 10.60 -12.23 -2.66
N HIS A 22 11.85 -12.01 -3.01
CA HIS A 22 12.20 -11.24 -4.19
C HIS A 22 11.80 -11.97 -5.48
N VAL A 23 11.08 -11.26 -6.35
CA VAL A 23 10.65 -11.74 -7.68
C VAL A 23 11.31 -10.83 -8.71
N ASP A 24 12.48 -11.28 -9.21
CA ASP A 24 13.30 -10.52 -10.15
C ASP A 24 13.04 -10.89 -11.61
N ALA A 25 12.27 -11.94 -11.85
CA ALA A 25 11.75 -12.26 -13.17
C ALA A 25 10.76 -11.17 -13.62
N GLU A 26 10.76 -10.89 -14.93
CA GLU A 26 9.74 -10.02 -15.50
C GLU A 26 8.37 -10.67 -15.34
N THR A 27 7.44 -9.91 -14.73
CA THR A 27 6.11 -10.40 -14.36
C THR A 27 5.05 -9.61 -15.12
N ASP A 28 4.08 -10.28 -15.69
CA ASP A 28 2.98 -9.67 -16.41
C ASP A 28 2.05 -8.93 -15.42
N PRO A 29 1.79 -7.61 -15.60
CA PRO A 29 0.81 -6.88 -14.82
C PRO A 29 -0.62 -7.40 -14.96
N TYR A 30 -0.92 -8.13 -16.06
CA TYR A 30 -2.22 -8.73 -16.27
C TYR A 30 -2.28 -10.11 -15.63
N LEU A 31 -2.95 -10.22 -14.52
CA LEU A 31 -3.27 -11.42 -13.73
C LEU A 31 -2.08 -12.11 -13.04
N GLU A 32 -0.86 -12.13 -13.61
CA GLU A 32 0.25 -12.89 -13.03
C GLU A 32 0.69 -12.36 -11.67
N VAL A 33 0.79 -11.03 -11.52
CA VAL A 33 1.05 -10.40 -10.21
C VAL A 33 -0.05 -10.80 -9.22
N GLY A 34 -1.32 -10.70 -9.63
CA GLY A 34 -2.47 -11.06 -8.81
C GLY A 34 -2.48 -12.53 -8.40
N ALA A 35 -2.21 -13.43 -9.34
CA ALA A 35 -2.14 -14.88 -9.09
C ALA A 35 -1.00 -15.23 -8.12
N THR A 36 0.17 -14.60 -8.29
CA THR A 36 1.32 -14.81 -7.39
C THR A 36 1.01 -14.33 -5.97
N ILE A 37 0.39 -13.16 -5.83
CA ILE A 37 -0.06 -12.64 -4.54
C ILE A 37 -1.08 -13.59 -3.91
N ARG A 38 -2.08 -14.03 -4.68
CA ARG A 38 -3.11 -14.97 -4.21
C ARG A 38 -2.49 -16.26 -3.70
N LEU A 39 -1.56 -16.83 -4.46
CA LEU A 39 -0.85 -18.05 -4.09
C LEU A 39 -0.05 -17.87 -2.78
N SER A 40 0.54 -16.69 -2.57
CA SER A 40 1.27 -16.39 -1.32
C SER A 40 0.35 -16.39 -0.10
N TYR A 41 -0.88 -15.88 -0.23
CA TYR A 41 -1.91 -15.98 0.81
C TYR A 41 -2.27 -17.43 1.13
N GLU A 42 -2.59 -18.20 0.09
CA GLU A 42 -3.07 -19.58 0.25
C GLU A 42 -2.01 -20.50 0.87
N ARG A 43 -0.74 -20.28 0.52
CA ARG A 43 0.38 -21.08 1.01
C ARG A 43 1.05 -20.54 2.25
N ARG A 44 0.62 -19.38 2.76
CA ARG A 44 1.31 -18.64 3.84
C ARG A 44 2.81 -18.54 3.56
N SER A 45 3.15 -18.15 2.35
CA SER A 45 4.55 -17.94 1.95
C SER A 45 5.00 -16.51 2.19
N PRO A 46 6.31 -16.21 2.11
CA PRO A 46 6.81 -14.85 2.20
C PRO A 46 6.12 -13.91 1.22
N ALA A 47 5.98 -12.64 1.59
CA ALA A 47 5.36 -11.60 0.78
C ALA A 47 6.15 -11.39 -0.52
N PRO A 48 5.54 -11.49 -1.71
CA PRO A 48 6.28 -11.27 -2.95
C PRO A 48 6.58 -9.78 -3.12
N LEU A 49 7.85 -9.47 -3.42
CA LEU A 49 8.34 -8.15 -3.80
C LEU A 49 8.82 -8.20 -5.25
N PHE A 50 8.04 -7.64 -6.15
CA PHE A 50 8.35 -7.63 -7.58
C PHE A 50 9.24 -6.45 -7.93
N SER A 51 10.40 -6.72 -8.52
CA SER A 51 11.34 -5.70 -9.00
C SER A 51 11.14 -5.33 -10.47
N ARG A 52 10.49 -6.21 -11.25
CA ARG A 52 10.26 -6.06 -12.68
C ARG A 52 8.85 -6.43 -13.06
N VAL A 53 7.98 -5.41 -13.12
CA VAL A 53 6.63 -5.56 -13.68
C VAL A 53 6.65 -4.97 -15.09
N ALA A 54 6.23 -5.73 -16.09
CA ALA A 54 6.23 -5.28 -17.49
C ALA A 54 5.46 -3.97 -17.67
N GLY A 55 6.02 -3.02 -18.43
CA GLY A 55 5.45 -1.68 -18.61
C GLY A 55 5.75 -0.70 -17.48
N ASN A 56 6.55 -1.08 -16.47
CA ASN A 56 6.95 -0.23 -15.34
C ASN A 56 8.46 0.07 -15.30
N GLU A 57 9.15 -0.12 -16.41
CA GLU A 57 10.62 -0.05 -16.48
C GLU A 57 11.16 1.36 -16.18
N ARG A 58 10.36 2.40 -16.48
CA ARG A 58 10.78 3.80 -16.31
C ARG A 58 10.81 4.25 -14.85
N SER A 59 9.89 3.79 -14.04
CA SER A 59 9.78 4.24 -12.65
C SER A 59 10.74 3.51 -11.71
N GLY A 60 11.17 2.28 -12.07
CA GLY A 60 11.92 1.41 -11.17
C GLY A 60 11.17 1.10 -9.87
N SER A 61 9.86 1.29 -9.85
CA SER A 61 9.03 1.09 -8.67
C SER A 61 8.91 -0.39 -8.35
N LEU A 62 9.04 -0.73 -7.08
CA LEU A 62 8.77 -2.07 -6.56
C LEU A 62 7.28 -2.24 -6.27
N VAL A 63 6.78 -3.46 -6.45
CA VAL A 63 5.41 -3.83 -6.07
C VAL A 63 5.47 -4.85 -4.95
N LEU A 64 4.98 -4.46 -3.77
CA LEU A 64 4.86 -5.36 -2.62
C LEU A 64 3.48 -6.01 -2.62
N GLY A 65 3.44 -7.34 -2.69
CA GLY A 65 2.21 -8.11 -2.53
C GLY A 65 1.97 -8.55 -1.08
N ALA A 66 0.73 -8.78 -0.72
CA ALA A 66 0.32 -9.38 0.56
C ALA A 66 0.88 -8.72 1.84
N PRO A 67 0.97 -7.37 1.94
CA PRO A 67 1.62 -6.70 3.08
C PRO A 67 0.93 -6.95 4.43
N ALA A 68 -0.37 -7.25 4.42
CA ALA A 68 -1.15 -7.49 5.64
C ALA A 68 -1.62 -8.95 5.78
N ALA A 69 -1.10 -9.87 4.98
CA ALA A 69 -1.37 -11.28 5.11
C ALA A 69 -0.71 -11.87 6.36
N LEU A 70 -1.13 -13.07 6.74
CA LEU A 70 -0.41 -13.82 7.78
C LEU A 70 1.05 -14.06 7.35
N SER A 71 1.96 -13.83 8.27
CA SER A 71 3.39 -14.06 8.06
C SER A 71 3.72 -15.53 7.84
N SER A 72 4.73 -15.79 7.01
CA SER A 72 5.27 -17.12 6.78
C SER A 72 6.20 -17.59 7.90
N VAL A 73 6.63 -16.69 8.79
CA VAL A 73 7.61 -16.96 9.83
C VAL A 73 6.99 -17.86 10.92
N PRO A 74 7.61 -19.02 11.23
CA PRO A 74 7.09 -19.93 12.23
C PRO A 74 6.90 -19.26 13.59
N GLY A 75 5.74 -19.47 14.20
CA GLY A 75 5.39 -18.90 15.51
C GLY A 75 5.04 -17.41 15.52
N LYS A 76 5.11 -16.72 14.38
CA LYS A 76 4.86 -15.27 14.27
C LYS A 76 3.79 -14.91 13.22
N PRO A 77 2.58 -15.46 13.32
CA PRO A 77 1.57 -15.32 12.26
C PRO A 77 1.14 -13.87 11.99
N TYR A 78 1.26 -12.98 12.95
CA TYR A 78 0.84 -11.59 12.85
C TYR A 78 2.00 -10.60 12.65
N ALA A 79 3.22 -11.09 12.38
CA ALA A 79 4.42 -10.25 12.31
C ALA A 79 4.28 -9.07 11.35
N ARG A 80 3.68 -9.27 10.17
CA ARG A 80 3.49 -8.19 9.19
C ARG A 80 2.65 -7.05 9.74
N VAL A 81 1.51 -7.38 10.34
CA VAL A 81 0.62 -6.36 10.96
C VAL A 81 1.28 -5.75 12.20
N ALA A 82 1.90 -6.57 13.04
CA ALA A 82 2.56 -6.09 14.24
C ALA A 82 3.66 -5.07 13.93
N LEU A 83 4.54 -5.37 12.97
CA LEU A 83 5.61 -4.48 12.53
C LEU A 83 5.06 -3.17 11.96
N SER A 84 4.01 -3.21 11.14
CA SER A 84 3.38 -1.99 10.60
C SER A 84 2.78 -1.07 11.67
N LEU A 85 2.51 -1.60 12.85
CA LEU A 85 2.03 -0.85 14.02
C LEU A 85 3.14 -0.48 15.02
N GLY A 86 4.40 -0.74 14.67
CA GLY A 86 5.53 -0.50 15.57
C GLY A 86 5.66 -1.49 16.73
N LEU A 87 4.97 -2.63 16.65
CA LEU A 87 5.07 -3.71 17.63
C LEU A 87 6.18 -4.70 17.27
N GLY A 88 6.58 -5.53 18.22
CA GLY A 88 7.50 -6.65 17.94
C GLY A 88 6.85 -7.70 17.03
N ALA A 89 7.68 -8.38 16.23
CA ALA A 89 7.21 -9.40 15.28
C ALA A 89 6.54 -10.61 15.94
N ASP A 90 6.70 -10.78 17.24
CA ASP A 90 6.11 -11.84 18.07
C ASP A 90 4.80 -11.44 18.76
N ALA A 91 4.31 -10.22 18.52
CA ALA A 91 3.06 -9.75 19.10
C ALA A 91 1.87 -10.66 18.73
N SER A 92 1.06 -10.98 19.74
CA SER A 92 -0.15 -11.74 19.54
C SER A 92 -1.27 -10.89 18.94
N ALA A 93 -2.34 -11.54 18.45
CA ALA A 93 -3.54 -10.82 18.01
C ALA A 93 -4.12 -9.93 19.12
N MET A 94 -4.06 -10.37 20.39
CA MET A 94 -4.57 -9.59 21.52
C MET A 94 -3.70 -8.37 21.79
N ASP A 95 -2.38 -8.47 21.66
CA ASP A 95 -1.47 -7.33 21.79
C ASP A 95 -1.77 -6.27 20.74
N ILE A 96 -2.00 -6.69 19.49
CA ILE A 96 -2.39 -5.79 18.38
C ILE A 96 -3.72 -5.09 18.68
N LEU A 97 -4.74 -5.84 19.09
CA LEU A 97 -6.05 -5.29 19.44
C LEU A 97 -5.97 -4.29 20.60
N ASN A 98 -5.24 -4.65 21.67
CA ASN A 98 -5.04 -3.76 22.80
C ASN A 98 -4.27 -2.49 22.43
N HIS A 99 -3.25 -2.60 21.55
CA HIS A 99 -2.49 -1.48 21.04
C HIS A 99 -3.37 -0.50 20.25
N LEU A 100 -4.20 -1.03 19.34
CA LEU A 100 -5.13 -0.22 18.55
C LEU A 100 -6.21 0.41 19.45
N ALA A 101 -6.77 -0.32 20.38
CA ALA A 101 -7.75 0.21 21.34
C ALA A 101 -7.16 1.33 22.21
N ALA A 102 -5.93 1.17 22.69
CA ALA A 102 -5.24 2.19 23.46
C ALA A 102 -4.92 3.44 22.61
N ALA A 103 -4.62 3.28 21.31
CA ALA A 103 -4.35 4.39 20.41
C ALA A 103 -5.56 5.33 20.26
N THR A 104 -6.79 4.79 20.25
CA THR A 104 -8.03 5.59 20.14
C THR A 104 -8.29 6.48 21.36
N GLN A 105 -7.65 6.19 22.50
CA GLN A 105 -7.78 6.96 23.74
C GLN A 105 -6.72 8.07 23.88
N ARG A 106 -5.76 8.12 22.96
CA ARG A 106 -4.70 9.13 22.98
C ARG A 106 -5.14 10.39 22.27
N PRO A 107 -4.68 11.58 22.71
CA PRO A 107 -4.87 12.81 21.95
C PRO A 107 -4.28 12.65 20.54
N PRO A 108 -4.94 13.20 19.51
CA PRO A 108 -4.38 13.20 18.16
C PRO A 108 -3.09 14.02 18.11
N ILE A 109 -2.13 13.55 17.33
CA ILE A 109 -0.89 14.26 17.06
C ILE A 109 -1.11 15.17 15.86
N ALA A 110 -0.86 16.47 16.02
CA ALA A 110 -0.98 17.42 14.93
C ALA A 110 0.08 17.12 13.83
N PRO A 111 -0.29 17.18 12.53
CA PRO A 111 0.68 17.03 11.46
C PRO A 111 1.69 18.18 11.47
N VAL A 112 2.94 17.87 11.14
CA VAL A 112 3.98 18.88 10.92
C VAL A 112 3.93 19.27 9.45
N VAL A 113 3.73 20.56 9.19
CA VAL A 113 3.79 21.13 7.83
C VAL A 113 5.24 21.45 7.51
N VAL A 114 5.70 20.96 6.36
CA VAL A 114 7.06 21.22 5.87
C VAL A 114 7.00 21.87 4.48
N ASP A 115 7.99 22.70 4.16
CA ASP A 115 8.02 23.41 2.86
C ASP A 115 8.43 22.52 1.70
N SER A 116 9.10 21.40 1.98
CA SER A 116 9.56 20.44 0.98
C SER A 116 9.60 19.03 1.56
N GLY A 117 9.53 18.03 0.68
CA GLY A 117 9.63 16.62 1.06
C GLY A 117 10.04 15.74 -0.11
N ILE A 118 10.43 14.51 0.18
CA ILE A 118 10.86 13.53 -0.83
C ILE A 118 9.83 13.34 -1.94
N VAL A 119 8.54 13.44 -1.62
CA VAL A 119 7.43 13.31 -2.58
C VAL A 119 7.36 14.46 -3.59
N GLN A 120 8.10 15.55 -3.36
CA GLN A 120 8.16 16.72 -4.23
C GLN A 120 9.47 16.81 -5.03
N GLN A 121 10.37 15.81 -4.94
CA GLN A 121 11.63 15.81 -5.69
C GLN A 121 11.42 15.69 -7.20
N HIS A 122 10.34 14.99 -7.60
CA HIS A 122 9.97 14.83 -8.99
C HIS A 122 8.55 15.33 -9.21
N VAL A 123 8.42 16.47 -9.86
CA VAL A 123 7.12 17.08 -10.16
C VAL A 123 6.94 17.16 -11.67
N LEU A 124 5.91 16.49 -12.17
CA LEU A 124 5.53 16.51 -13.60
C LEU A 124 4.21 17.26 -13.75
N LEU A 125 4.20 18.30 -14.56
CA LEU A 125 3.05 19.19 -14.77
C LEU A 125 2.64 19.24 -16.25
N GLY A 126 1.37 19.52 -16.48
CA GLY A 126 0.81 19.70 -17.82
C GLY A 126 0.95 18.44 -18.67
N GLU A 127 1.50 18.58 -19.87
CA GLU A 127 1.65 17.46 -20.81
C GLU A 127 2.65 16.39 -20.36
N ARG A 128 3.56 16.73 -19.45
CA ARG A 128 4.52 15.78 -18.87
C ARG A 128 3.92 14.89 -17.78
N ALA A 129 2.78 15.28 -17.20
CA ALA A 129 2.09 14.47 -16.22
C ALA A 129 1.48 13.25 -16.92
N SER A 130 1.90 12.05 -16.54
CA SER A 130 1.45 10.80 -17.15
C SER A 130 1.42 9.68 -16.12
N LEU A 131 0.45 8.80 -16.23
CA LEU A 131 0.35 7.55 -15.47
C LEU A 131 1.14 6.41 -16.13
N ALA A 132 1.76 6.65 -17.30
CA ALA A 132 2.54 5.66 -18.02
C ALA A 132 3.75 5.14 -17.21
N ASP A 133 4.26 5.98 -16.30
CA ASP A 133 5.43 5.64 -15.47
C ASP A 133 5.09 4.85 -14.19
N PHE A 134 3.80 4.59 -13.93
CA PHE A 134 3.38 3.83 -12.77
C PHE A 134 3.01 2.40 -13.12
N ALA A 135 3.30 1.46 -12.21
CA ALA A 135 2.78 0.11 -12.31
C ALA A 135 1.25 0.14 -12.27
N LYS A 136 0.63 -0.41 -13.30
CA LYS A 136 -0.82 -0.52 -13.44
C LYS A 136 -1.17 -2.00 -13.50
N LEU A 137 -1.89 -2.51 -12.51
CA LEU A 137 -2.10 -3.94 -12.31
C LEU A 137 -3.56 -4.32 -12.53
N THR A 138 -3.81 -5.32 -13.37
CA THR A 138 -5.08 -6.04 -13.41
C THR A 138 -4.92 -7.31 -12.59
N LEU A 139 -5.49 -7.30 -11.37
CA LEU A 139 -5.25 -8.37 -10.39
C LEU A 139 -6.21 -9.56 -10.54
N HIS A 140 -7.42 -9.31 -11.07
CA HIS A 140 -8.45 -10.32 -11.24
C HIS A 140 -9.08 -10.20 -12.63
N GLU A 141 -9.53 -11.32 -13.18
CA GLU A 141 -10.16 -11.40 -14.52
C GLU A 141 -11.41 -10.51 -14.65
N GLY A 142 -12.14 -10.29 -13.54
CA GLY A 142 -13.33 -9.43 -13.51
C GLY A 142 -13.05 -7.96 -13.25
N ASP A 143 -11.80 -7.53 -13.13
CA ASP A 143 -11.46 -6.12 -12.93
C ASP A 143 -11.83 -5.31 -14.17
N GLY A 144 -12.39 -4.11 -13.98
CA GLY A 144 -12.79 -3.22 -15.08
C GLY A 144 -11.61 -2.61 -15.86
N GLY A 145 -10.39 -2.76 -15.37
CA GLY A 145 -9.15 -2.27 -15.96
C GLY A 145 -7.99 -2.29 -14.97
N PRO A 146 -6.84 -1.72 -15.34
CA PRO A 146 -5.65 -1.73 -14.50
C PRO A 146 -5.74 -0.70 -13.36
N TYR A 147 -5.32 -1.09 -12.17
CA TYR A 147 -5.31 -0.27 -10.97
C TYR A 147 -3.92 0.30 -10.69
N VAL A 148 -3.86 1.59 -10.37
CA VAL A 148 -2.65 2.26 -9.88
C VAL A 148 -2.62 2.33 -8.35
N ASN A 149 -3.77 2.19 -7.70
CA ASN A 149 -3.89 2.18 -6.26
C ASN A 149 -4.87 1.10 -5.81
N THR A 150 -4.36 0.07 -5.15
CA THR A 150 -5.16 -1.05 -4.62
C THR A 150 -5.20 -1.07 -3.10
N TRP A 151 -4.22 -0.43 -2.44
CA TRP A 151 -4.06 -0.37 -0.98
C TRP A 151 -3.54 1.01 -0.57
N GLY A 152 -4.23 2.05 -0.93
CA GLY A 152 -3.83 3.41 -0.63
C GLY A 152 -4.95 4.20 0.01
N THR A 153 -4.59 5.29 0.64
CA THR A 153 -5.49 6.23 1.29
C THR A 153 -5.65 7.46 0.41
N ILE A 154 -6.90 7.82 0.12
CA ILE A 154 -7.25 9.08 -0.52
C ILE A 154 -7.55 10.08 0.57
N ILE A 155 -6.85 11.20 0.51
CA ILE A 155 -7.02 12.33 1.42
C ILE A 155 -7.78 13.42 0.66
N ALA A 156 -8.99 13.73 1.12
CA ALA A 156 -9.80 14.79 0.56
C ALA A 156 -10.26 15.74 1.67
N ARG A 157 -10.36 17.02 1.35
CA ARG A 157 -10.76 18.06 2.31
C ARG A 157 -11.93 18.85 1.74
N THR A 158 -12.89 19.20 2.62
CA THR A 158 -13.99 20.11 2.25
C THR A 158 -13.46 21.49 1.84
N PRO A 159 -14.15 22.21 0.92
CA PRO A 159 -13.70 23.53 0.46
C PRO A 159 -13.49 24.56 1.58
N ASP A 160 -14.26 24.46 2.67
CA ASP A 160 -14.11 25.32 3.86
C ASP A 160 -12.99 24.87 4.80
N GLY A 161 -12.34 23.71 4.51
CA GLY A 161 -11.28 23.13 5.31
C GLY A 161 -11.71 22.54 6.64
N ALA A 162 -13.00 22.52 6.94
CA ALA A 162 -13.53 22.07 8.24
C ALA A 162 -13.38 20.56 8.46
N PHE A 163 -13.38 19.76 7.38
CA PHE A 163 -13.28 18.32 7.47
C PHE A 163 -12.26 17.75 6.47
N THR A 164 -11.43 16.84 6.94
CA THR A 164 -10.49 16.08 6.11
C THR A 164 -10.79 14.59 6.23
N SER A 165 -11.14 13.97 5.10
CA SER A 165 -11.36 12.53 5.01
C SER A 165 -10.07 11.81 4.68
N TRP A 166 -9.83 10.70 5.35
CA TRP A 166 -8.81 9.69 5.02
C TRP A 166 -9.55 8.39 4.72
N SER A 167 -9.70 8.08 3.45
CA SER A 167 -10.51 6.93 3.03
C SER A 167 -9.71 5.98 2.15
N ILE A 168 -9.86 4.69 2.38
CA ILE A 168 -9.33 3.68 1.47
C ILE A 168 -10.25 3.60 0.26
N ALA A 169 -9.69 3.81 -0.93
CA ALA A 169 -10.38 3.57 -2.19
C ALA A 169 -9.42 3.05 -3.24
N ARG A 170 -9.89 2.12 -4.06
CA ARG A 170 -9.13 1.63 -5.21
C ARG A 170 -9.28 2.61 -6.36
N ILE A 171 -8.17 2.92 -7.02
CA ILE A 171 -8.13 3.83 -8.16
C ILE A 171 -7.64 3.10 -9.40
N MET A 172 -8.45 3.10 -10.42
CA MET A 172 -8.21 2.48 -11.72
C MET A 172 -7.77 3.54 -12.73
N ALA A 173 -6.81 3.21 -13.57
CA ALA A 173 -6.45 4.03 -14.73
C ALA A 173 -7.40 3.75 -15.89
N ILE A 174 -7.99 4.80 -16.45
CA ILE A 174 -8.74 4.73 -17.70
C ILE A 174 -7.78 4.86 -18.88
N ASP A 175 -6.87 5.81 -18.78
CA ASP A 175 -5.78 6.05 -19.70
C ASP A 175 -4.60 6.68 -18.96
N ASP A 176 -3.61 7.20 -19.67
CA ASP A 176 -2.40 7.77 -19.05
C ASP A 176 -2.65 9.09 -18.30
N ARG A 177 -3.85 9.65 -18.35
CA ARG A 177 -4.21 10.93 -17.70
C ARG A 177 -5.47 10.90 -16.88
N HIS A 178 -6.30 9.87 -17.03
CA HIS A 178 -7.58 9.77 -16.36
C HIS A 178 -7.62 8.60 -15.40
N LEU A 179 -8.09 8.90 -14.20
CA LEU A 179 -8.31 7.95 -13.13
C LEU A 179 -9.80 7.86 -12.81
N THR A 180 -10.23 6.71 -12.36
CA THR A 180 -11.57 6.51 -11.81
C THR A 180 -11.53 5.70 -10.54
N GLY A 181 -12.52 5.91 -9.68
CA GLY A 181 -12.68 5.17 -8.44
C GLY A 181 -14.13 5.17 -8.00
N LEU A 182 -14.47 4.22 -7.15
CA LEU A 182 -15.80 4.15 -6.54
C LEU A 182 -15.78 4.86 -5.19
N VAL A 183 -16.63 5.87 -5.06
CA VAL A 183 -16.95 6.49 -3.78
C VAL A 183 -18.32 5.96 -3.33
N ALA A 184 -18.32 5.07 -2.34
CA ALA A 184 -19.57 4.48 -1.85
C ALA A 184 -20.34 5.50 -0.99
N PRO A 185 -21.66 5.64 -1.18
CA PRO A 185 -22.50 6.48 -0.33
C PRO A 185 -22.36 6.10 1.15
N GLY A 186 -22.27 7.11 2.02
CA GLY A 186 -22.13 6.92 3.46
C GLY A 186 -20.67 6.79 3.97
N GLN A 187 -19.70 6.66 3.10
CA GLN A 187 -18.29 6.81 3.48
C GLN A 187 -17.91 8.27 3.70
N HIS A 188 -16.92 8.53 4.54
CA HIS A 188 -16.48 9.90 4.84
C HIS A 188 -16.10 10.70 3.58
N ILE A 189 -15.45 10.07 2.61
CA ILE A 189 -15.09 10.70 1.34
C ILE A 189 -16.30 11.12 0.51
N HIS A 190 -17.47 10.51 0.75
CA HIS A 190 -18.72 10.90 0.06
C HIS A 190 -19.25 12.26 0.51
N TYR A 191 -18.87 12.71 1.72
CA TYR A 191 -19.30 14.00 2.28
C TYR A 191 -18.36 15.17 1.92
N VAL A 192 -17.24 14.88 1.26
CA VAL A 192 -16.26 15.87 0.80
C VAL A 192 -16.47 16.24 -0.67
#